data_4af5598bcfe8b67eeae3fada2ac7409b
#
_entry.id   4af5598bcfe8b67eeae3fada2ac7409b
#
_cell.length_a   1.000
_cell.length_b   1.000
_cell.length_c   1.000
_cell.angle_alpha   90.00
_cell.angle_beta   90.00
_cell.angle_gamma   90.00
#
_symmetry.space_group_name_H-M   'P 1'
#
loop_
_entity.id
_entity.type
_entity.pdbx_description
1 polymer ?
#
loop_
_entity_poly.entity_id
_entity_poly.type
_entity_poly.pdbx_seq_one_letter_code
_entity_poly.pdbx_strand_id
1 'polypeptide(L)'
;MPDFAWILKMALRDFRKNLSRLLLFVSSIVVGIAALVAISSFGENLVKDIDNQAKELLGADLVLENNKPLGDIGLDSLAVATASEVNFASMVAFPKSDASRLTQVRALEGNFPFYGKFETIPAAGEKSFRSGGQKALVEKALMAQFDARIGDSIKVGNLNFEIVGELQKVPGQTGITASVAPAVYIPLAYLEATGLVQYGSRVEYNRYLQFAAGADVAKLIKPYEAQWELERIDADTVEDRKQSTGRSFGNLSNFLSLVAFIALLLGCVGVASAVNVFVKEKLASVAVLRCLGVASLDVLLIYLLEIVGMGFIGAAIGSILGTLLQFALPVVFADFLPVEVTVGVSWKSVCFGMVTGLFVSILFALLPLLKVRKVSPMATLRPETADTTMLKDPARWAV
;
A
#
# COMPACT_ATOMS: atom_id res chain seq x y z
N MET A 1 33.39 -23.25 -36.04
CA MET A 1 32.31 -22.76 -35.14
C MET A 1 32.45 -21.24 -35.09
N PRO A 2 31.41 -20.45 -35.37
CA PRO A 2 31.51 -19.00 -35.22
C PRO A 2 31.80 -18.65 -33.75
N ASP A 3 32.74 -17.71 -33.53
CA ASP A 3 33.11 -17.23 -32.22
C ASP A 3 31.90 -16.55 -31.55
N PHE A 4 31.73 -16.71 -30.23
CA PHE A 4 30.68 -16.06 -29.44
C PHE A 4 30.63 -14.54 -29.72
N ALA A 5 31.75 -13.90 -29.92
CA ALA A 5 31.86 -12.49 -30.31
C ALA A 5 31.16 -12.19 -31.66
N TRP A 6 31.21 -13.10 -32.64
CA TRP A 6 30.49 -12.96 -33.89
C TRP A 6 28.98 -13.05 -33.71
N ILE A 7 28.52 -14.00 -32.88
CA ILE A 7 27.08 -14.17 -32.53
C ILE A 7 26.54 -12.88 -31.89
N LEU A 8 27.26 -12.32 -30.94
CA LEU A 8 26.89 -11.07 -30.23
C LEU A 8 26.86 -9.87 -31.21
N LYS A 9 27.84 -9.75 -32.08
CA LYS A 9 27.93 -8.65 -33.07
C LYS A 9 26.82 -8.73 -34.10
N MET A 10 26.41 -9.95 -34.49
CA MET A 10 25.29 -10.18 -35.39
C MET A 10 23.96 -9.82 -34.75
N ALA A 11 23.71 -10.26 -33.51
CA ALA A 11 22.52 -9.92 -32.72
C ALA A 11 22.38 -8.40 -32.54
N LEU A 12 23.45 -7.70 -32.16
CA LEU A 12 23.45 -6.24 -31.99
C LEU A 12 23.18 -5.48 -33.30
N ARG A 13 23.66 -5.98 -34.43
CA ARG A 13 23.43 -5.34 -35.73
C ARG A 13 22.00 -5.51 -36.21
N ASP A 14 21.41 -6.68 -35.99
CA ASP A 14 20.02 -6.98 -36.34
C ASP A 14 19.02 -6.23 -35.44
N PHE A 15 19.31 -6.12 -34.14
CA PHE A 15 18.57 -5.32 -33.18
C PHE A 15 18.38 -3.86 -33.60
N ARG A 16 19.48 -3.19 -34.05
CA ARG A 16 19.44 -1.79 -34.49
C ARG A 16 18.53 -1.56 -35.71
N LYS A 17 18.38 -2.55 -36.58
CA LYS A 17 17.67 -2.42 -37.85
C LYS A 17 16.13 -2.57 -37.69
N ASN A 18 15.64 -3.20 -36.59
CA ASN A 18 14.25 -3.57 -36.43
C ASN A 18 13.54 -2.93 -35.21
N LEU A 19 14.10 -1.83 -34.67
CA LEU A 19 13.64 -1.18 -33.44
C LEU A 19 12.15 -0.86 -33.40
N SER A 20 11.54 -0.39 -34.51
CA SER A 20 10.11 0.00 -34.53
C SER A 20 9.14 -1.17 -34.38
N ARG A 21 9.51 -2.34 -34.84
CA ARG A 21 8.68 -3.55 -34.74
C ARG A 21 8.78 -4.22 -33.37
N LEU A 22 9.93 -4.03 -32.74
CA LEU A 22 10.23 -4.54 -31.40
C LEU A 22 9.58 -3.72 -30.28
N LEU A 23 9.06 -2.52 -30.59
CA LEU A 23 8.37 -1.64 -29.64
C LEU A 23 7.15 -2.34 -29.02
N LEU A 24 6.37 -3.10 -29.77
CA LEU A 24 5.22 -3.83 -29.22
C LEU A 24 5.64 -4.90 -28.19
N PHE A 25 6.74 -5.60 -28.46
CA PHE A 25 7.31 -6.56 -27.52
C PHE A 25 7.78 -5.88 -26.25
N VAL A 26 8.59 -4.83 -26.39
CA VAL A 26 9.12 -4.07 -25.26
C VAL A 26 7.99 -3.43 -24.47
N SER A 27 6.96 -2.82 -25.11
CA SER A 27 5.85 -2.18 -24.42
C SER A 27 5.03 -3.16 -23.57
N SER A 28 4.82 -4.38 -24.06
CA SER A 28 4.11 -5.41 -23.27
C SER A 28 4.86 -5.79 -22.00
N ILE A 29 6.19 -5.93 -22.07
CA ILE A 29 7.04 -6.19 -20.90
C ILE A 29 7.04 -4.98 -19.97
N VAL A 30 7.19 -3.77 -20.53
CA VAL A 30 7.22 -2.52 -19.76
C VAL A 30 5.97 -2.38 -18.92
N VAL A 31 4.78 -2.56 -19.49
CA VAL A 31 3.51 -2.42 -18.75
C VAL A 31 3.38 -3.47 -17.64
N GLY A 32 3.67 -4.74 -17.94
CA GLY A 32 3.59 -5.82 -16.94
C GLY A 32 4.57 -5.62 -15.77
N ILE A 33 5.81 -5.28 -16.08
CA ILE A 33 6.86 -5.07 -15.05
C ILE A 33 6.65 -3.75 -14.30
N ALA A 34 6.20 -2.69 -14.96
CA ALA A 34 5.89 -1.42 -14.29
C ALA A 34 4.79 -1.60 -13.24
N ALA A 35 3.71 -2.31 -13.58
CA ALA A 35 2.65 -2.61 -12.61
C ALA A 35 3.17 -3.46 -11.44
N LEU A 36 3.93 -4.51 -11.72
CA LEU A 36 4.51 -5.37 -10.69
C LEU A 36 5.42 -4.60 -9.73
N VAL A 37 6.37 -3.80 -10.27
CA VAL A 37 7.32 -3.03 -9.47
C VAL A 37 6.62 -1.93 -8.68
N ALA A 38 5.69 -1.20 -9.28
CA ALA A 38 4.95 -0.14 -8.60
C ALA A 38 4.20 -0.67 -7.38
N ILE A 39 3.46 -1.76 -7.56
CA ILE A 39 2.63 -2.34 -6.49
C ILE A 39 3.50 -3.01 -5.41
N SER A 40 4.52 -3.77 -5.80
CA SER A 40 5.43 -4.41 -4.84
C SER A 40 6.21 -3.39 -4.02
N SER A 41 6.75 -2.33 -4.66
CA SER A 41 7.46 -1.26 -3.96
C SER A 41 6.57 -0.47 -3.02
N PHE A 42 5.33 -0.15 -3.45
CA PHE A 42 4.36 0.52 -2.60
C PHE A 42 4.02 -0.32 -1.37
N GLY A 43 3.75 -1.62 -1.55
CA GLY A 43 3.45 -2.54 -0.46
C GLY A 43 4.60 -2.66 0.55
N GLU A 44 5.85 -2.77 0.09
CA GLU A 44 7.02 -2.82 0.98
C GLU A 44 7.22 -1.52 1.78
N ASN A 45 7.07 -0.35 1.14
CA ASN A 45 7.17 0.94 1.81
C ASN A 45 6.05 1.10 2.84
N LEU A 46 4.81 0.74 2.49
CA LEU A 46 3.66 0.83 3.39
C LEU A 46 3.85 -0.01 4.66
N VAL A 47 4.28 -1.27 4.52
CA VAL A 47 4.55 -2.14 5.68
C VAL A 47 5.65 -1.56 6.56
N LYS A 48 6.73 -1.06 5.95
CA LYS A 48 7.83 -0.43 6.69
C LYS A 48 7.38 0.82 7.46
N ASP A 49 6.53 1.64 6.85
CA ASP A 49 6.05 2.87 7.49
C ASP A 49 5.04 2.58 8.60
N ILE A 50 4.17 1.56 8.44
CA ILE A 50 3.33 1.07 9.52
C ILE A 50 4.18 0.62 10.72
N ASP A 51 5.26 -0.14 10.47
CA ASP A 51 6.16 -0.58 11.52
C ASP A 51 6.83 0.59 12.26
N ASN A 52 7.25 1.62 11.51
CA ASN A 52 7.91 2.80 12.08
C ASN A 52 6.94 3.74 12.81
N GLN A 53 5.71 3.85 12.34
CA GLN A 53 4.70 4.79 12.85
C GLN A 53 3.70 4.14 13.82
N ALA A 54 3.86 2.85 14.16
CA ALA A 54 2.92 2.13 15.01
C ALA A 54 2.69 2.81 16.37
N LYS A 55 3.73 3.40 16.97
CA LYS A 55 3.60 4.17 18.20
C LYS A 55 2.76 5.44 18.04
N GLU A 56 2.95 6.13 16.91
CA GLU A 56 2.14 7.32 16.60
C GLU A 56 0.70 6.95 16.28
N LEU A 57 0.47 5.79 15.64
CA LEU A 57 -0.88 5.28 15.35
C LEU A 57 -1.68 4.96 16.61
N LEU A 58 -1.02 4.44 17.65
CA LEU A 58 -1.65 4.17 18.94
C LEU A 58 -1.73 5.44 19.81
N GLY A 59 -0.78 6.35 19.65
CA GLY A 59 -0.62 7.57 20.47
C GLY A 59 -0.15 7.31 21.88
N ALA A 60 0.08 6.05 22.27
CA ALA A 60 0.48 5.58 23.60
C ALA A 60 1.36 4.31 23.47
N ASP A 61 1.91 3.80 24.57
CA ASP A 61 2.55 2.47 24.60
C ASP A 61 1.54 1.35 24.89
N LEU A 62 0.47 1.67 25.65
CA LEU A 62 -0.64 0.77 25.95
C LEU A 62 -1.94 1.56 26.02
N VAL A 63 -3.00 1.02 25.46
CA VAL A 63 -4.38 1.52 25.60
C VAL A 63 -5.21 0.42 26.22
N LEU A 64 -5.93 0.77 27.30
CA LEU A 64 -6.92 -0.11 27.91
C LEU A 64 -8.30 0.44 27.60
N GLU A 65 -9.18 -0.41 27.09
CA GLU A 65 -10.52 -0.06 26.65
C GLU A 65 -11.57 -0.91 27.39
N ASN A 66 -12.61 -0.27 27.86
CA ASN A 66 -13.75 -0.97 28.46
C ASN A 66 -15.06 -0.17 28.25
N ASN A 67 -16.18 -0.86 28.26
CA ASN A 67 -17.52 -0.26 28.25
C ASN A 67 -18.01 0.20 29.66
N LYS A 68 -17.17 0.03 30.68
CA LYS A 68 -17.40 0.48 32.05
C LYS A 68 -16.25 1.37 32.51
N PRO A 69 -16.48 2.30 33.44
CA PRO A 69 -15.40 3.09 34.00
C PRO A 69 -14.24 2.21 34.48
N LEU A 70 -13.05 2.50 33.99
CA LEU A 70 -11.82 1.82 34.40
C LEU A 70 -11.46 2.28 35.82
N GLY A 71 -11.43 1.35 36.77
CA GLY A 71 -10.95 1.57 38.13
C GLY A 71 -9.42 1.70 38.21
N ASP A 72 -8.87 1.34 39.36
CA ASP A 72 -7.41 1.20 39.51
C ASP A 72 -6.96 -0.08 38.77
N ILE A 73 -6.18 0.13 37.73
CA ILE A 73 -5.68 -0.95 36.86
C ILE A 73 -4.31 -1.49 37.32
N GLY A 74 -3.77 -0.97 38.42
CA GLY A 74 -2.48 -1.40 38.98
C GLY A 74 -1.25 -0.94 38.19
N LEU A 75 -1.39 -0.46 36.97
CA LEU A 75 -0.29 0.00 36.10
C LEU A 75 -0.08 1.52 36.13
N ASP A 76 -1.03 2.28 36.67
CA ASP A 76 -0.94 3.76 36.70
C ASP A 76 0.31 4.24 37.43
N SER A 77 0.75 3.53 38.47
CA SER A 77 1.96 3.85 39.25
C SER A 77 3.28 3.53 38.52
N LEU A 78 3.23 2.69 37.49
CA LEU A 78 4.38 2.31 36.68
C LEU A 78 4.52 3.17 35.43
N ALA A 79 3.46 3.88 35.07
CA ALA A 79 3.44 4.74 33.89
C ALA A 79 4.14 6.08 34.17
N VAL A 80 4.86 6.58 33.18
CA VAL A 80 5.48 7.93 33.20
C VAL A 80 4.41 9.01 33.01
N ALA A 81 3.40 8.71 32.18
CA ALA A 81 2.27 9.59 31.96
C ALA A 81 1.01 8.75 31.67
N THR A 82 -0.14 9.27 32.10
CA THR A 82 -1.45 8.68 31.88
C THR A 82 -2.40 9.71 31.30
N ALA A 83 -3.34 9.26 30.48
CA ALA A 83 -4.43 10.06 29.97
C ALA A 83 -5.72 9.22 29.95
N SER A 84 -6.86 9.86 30.08
CA SER A 84 -8.16 9.20 30.06
C SER A 84 -9.05 9.81 29.00
N GLU A 85 -9.80 8.99 28.32
CA GLU A 85 -10.78 9.43 27.34
C GLU A 85 -12.09 8.68 27.53
N VAL A 86 -13.17 9.39 27.36
CA VAL A 86 -14.52 8.81 27.31
C VAL A 86 -15.11 9.14 25.94
N ASN A 87 -15.44 8.10 25.20
CA ASN A 87 -15.85 8.16 23.81
C ASN A 87 -17.31 7.65 23.67
N PHE A 88 -18.18 8.40 22.99
CA PHE A 88 -19.56 8.03 22.75
C PHE A 88 -20.16 8.83 21.59
N ALA A 89 -21.17 8.24 20.94
CA ALA A 89 -21.92 8.92 19.89
C ALA A 89 -23.00 9.80 20.49
N SER A 90 -23.06 11.09 20.10
CA SER A 90 -24.09 12.03 20.53
C SER A 90 -24.42 13.07 19.47
N MET A 91 -25.61 13.67 19.61
CA MET A 91 -25.99 14.81 18.80
C MET A 91 -25.27 16.08 19.29
N VAL A 92 -24.55 16.71 18.39
CA VAL A 92 -23.94 18.02 18.61
C VAL A 92 -24.66 19.04 17.77
N ALA A 93 -25.10 20.14 18.40
CA ALA A 93 -25.78 21.22 17.72
C ALA A 93 -24.84 22.40 17.45
N PHE A 94 -25.04 23.01 16.30
CA PHE A 94 -24.35 24.21 15.84
C PHE A 94 -25.35 25.38 15.87
N PRO A 95 -25.42 26.17 16.98
CA PRO A 95 -26.45 27.19 17.14
C PRO A 95 -26.49 28.23 16.02
N LYS A 96 -25.34 28.52 15.40
CA LYS A 96 -25.24 29.49 14.33
C LYS A 96 -25.96 29.06 13.03
N SER A 97 -25.95 27.78 12.72
CA SER A 97 -26.61 27.21 11.55
C SER A 97 -27.97 26.56 11.87
N ASP A 98 -28.41 26.60 13.14
CA ASP A 98 -29.61 25.95 13.65
C ASP A 98 -29.69 24.45 13.24
N ALA A 99 -28.55 23.79 13.19
CA ALA A 99 -28.41 22.44 12.72
C ALA A 99 -27.72 21.55 13.76
N SER A 100 -27.97 20.24 13.65
CA SER A 100 -27.35 19.26 14.52
C SER A 100 -26.93 18.02 13.73
N ARG A 101 -25.90 17.33 14.21
CA ARG A 101 -25.41 16.08 13.61
C ARG A 101 -24.99 15.10 14.69
N LEU A 102 -25.19 13.81 14.40
CA LEU A 102 -24.59 12.74 15.19
C LEU A 102 -23.08 12.73 14.95
N THR A 103 -22.33 12.88 16.02
CA THR A 103 -20.86 12.95 16.02
C THR A 103 -20.30 12.03 17.09
N GLN A 104 -19.04 11.70 16.98
CA GLN A 104 -18.30 11.04 18.03
C GLN A 104 -17.77 12.10 19.01
N VAL A 105 -18.36 12.15 20.21
CA VAL A 105 -17.88 13.02 21.28
C VAL A 105 -16.79 12.31 22.05
N ARG A 106 -15.63 12.93 22.14
CA ARG A 106 -14.45 12.40 22.80
C ARG A 106 -14.04 13.35 23.94
N ALA A 107 -14.36 12.95 25.17
CA ALA A 107 -14.02 13.70 26.35
C ALA A 107 -12.64 13.28 26.86
N LEU A 108 -11.64 14.17 26.76
CA LEU A 108 -10.23 13.87 26.98
C LEU A 108 -9.69 14.58 28.22
N GLU A 109 -8.86 13.86 28.98
CA GLU A 109 -8.05 14.36 30.09
C GLU A 109 -6.59 13.89 29.96
N GLY A 110 -5.64 14.73 30.34
CA GLY A 110 -4.21 14.44 30.24
C GLY A 110 -3.59 14.88 28.93
N ASN A 111 -2.35 14.42 28.67
CA ASN A 111 -1.53 14.88 27.56
C ASN A 111 -1.52 13.92 26.35
N PHE A 112 -2.60 13.18 26.15
CA PHE A 112 -2.74 12.35 24.94
C PHE A 112 -2.84 13.24 23.67
N PRO A 113 -2.19 12.87 22.54
CA PRO A 113 -1.33 11.71 22.35
C PRO A 113 0.08 11.92 22.92
N PHE A 114 0.70 10.87 23.44
CA PHE A 114 2.10 10.90 23.93
C PHE A 114 3.08 10.80 22.76
N TYR A 115 2.67 10.16 21.65
CA TYR A 115 3.39 10.05 20.40
C TYR A 115 2.57 10.65 19.26
N GLY A 116 3.21 11.46 18.41
CA GLY A 116 2.50 12.28 17.45
C GLY A 116 1.93 13.56 18.07
N LYS A 117 0.99 14.20 17.42
CA LYS A 117 0.32 15.44 17.87
C LYS A 117 -1.04 15.59 17.23
N PHE A 118 -1.91 16.39 17.84
CA PHE A 118 -3.08 16.92 17.16
C PHE A 118 -2.65 17.98 16.14
N GLU A 119 -2.98 17.77 14.87
CA GLU A 119 -2.80 18.80 13.86
C GLU A 119 -4.03 19.70 13.85
N THR A 120 -3.86 20.94 14.33
CA THR A 120 -4.96 21.90 14.45
C THR A 120 -4.70 23.19 13.66
N ILE A 121 -5.77 23.80 13.17
CA ILE A 121 -5.74 25.17 12.63
C ILE A 121 -6.56 26.05 13.58
N PRO A 122 -5.98 27.08 14.21
CA PRO A 122 -4.56 27.44 14.22
C PRO A 122 -3.71 26.42 14.99
N ALA A 123 -2.40 26.42 14.78
CA ALA A 123 -1.49 25.53 15.50
C ALA A 123 -1.52 25.71 17.04
N ALA A 124 -2.02 26.84 17.53
CA ALA A 124 -2.25 27.10 18.94
C ALA A 124 -3.54 26.45 19.50
N GLY A 125 -4.39 25.87 18.63
CA GLY A 125 -5.69 25.28 19.02
C GLY A 125 -5.56 24.19 20.07
N GLU A 126 -4.59 23.29 19.93
CA GLU A 126 -4.30 22.25 20.91
C GLU A 126 -3.94 22.85 22.28
N LYS A 127 -3.05 23.84 22.32
CA LYS A 127 -2.64 24.50 23.57
C LYS A 127 -3.82 25.23 24.23
N SER A 128 -4.66 25.89 23.42
CA SER A 128 -5.87 26.55 23.91
C SER A 128 -6.87 25.55 24.48
N PHE A 129 -7.06 24.41 23.87
CA PHE A 129 -7.91 23.33 24.37
C PHE A 129 -7.41 22.82 25.73
N ARG A 130 -6.11 22.56 25.86
CA ARG A 130 -5.49 22.08 27.11
C ARG A 130 -5.41 23.11 28.22
N SER A 131 -5.54 24.40 27.93
CA SER A 131 -5.50 25.47 28.95
C SER A 131 -6.73 25.50 29.87
N GLY A 132 -7.72 24.60 29.63
CA GLY A 132 -8.95 24.53 30.40
C GLY A 132 -10.05 25.44 29.89
N GLY A 133 -11.23 25.35 30.52
CA GLY A 133 -12.44 26.03 30.11
C GLY A 133 -13.33 25.19 29.18
N GLN A 134 -14.52 25.69 28.88
CA GLN A 134 -15.47 25.05 27.95
C GLN A 134 -15.02 25.26 26.49
N LYS A 135 -13.96 24.58 26.09
CA LYS A 135 -13.35 24.67 24.78
C LYS A 135 -13.45 23.34 24.06
N ALA A 136 -13.58 23.39 22.74
CA ALA A 136 -13.67 22.20 21.92
C ALA A 136 -12.73 22.28 20.71
N LEU A 137 -12.22 21.10 20.28
CA LEU A 137 -11.63 20.92 18.98
C LEU A 137 -12.66 20.18 18.10
N VAL A 138 -12.89 20.71 16.92
CA VAL A 138 -13.91 20.22 15.99
C VAL A 138 -13.24 19.77 14.71
N GLU A 139 -13.62 18.61 14.22
CA GLU A 139 -13.04 18.04 13.03
C GLU A 139 -13.41 18.86 11.77
N LYS A 140 -12.47 18.98 10.84
CA LYS A 140 -12.59 19.74 9.59
C LYS A 140 -13.88 19.45 8.83
N ALA A 141 -14.32 18.17 8.79
CA ALA A 141 -15.56 17.79 8.10
C ALA A 141 -16.80 18.48 8.68
N LEU A 142 -16.88 18.64 10.01
CA LEU A 142 -17.98 19.36 10.67
C LEU A 142 -17.89 20.87 10.45
N MET A 143 -16.68 21.43 10.56
CA MET A 143 -16.46 22.86 10.31
C MET A 143 -16.92 23.26 8.90
N ALA A 144 -16.52 22.47 7.90
CA ALA A 144 -16.92 22.72 6.50
C ALA A 144 -18.43 22.50 6.26
N GLN A 145 -19.02 21.48 6.90
CA GLN A 145 -20.44 21.16 6.70
C GLN A 145 -21.38 22.25 7.23
N PHE A 146 -21.04 22.87 8.37
CA PHE A 146 -21.90 23.83 9.07
C PHE A 146 -21.42 25.29 8.95
N ASP A 147 -20.44 25.55 8.08
CA ASP A 147 -19.75 26.86 7.96
C ASP A 147 -19.36 27.45 9.34
N ALA A 148 -18.92 26.54 10.23
CA ALA A 148 -18.50 26.93 11.56
C ALA A 148 -17.07 27.50 11.52
N ARG A 149 -16.80 28.48 12.40
CA ARG A 149 -15.51 29.16 12.49
C ARG A 149 -14.95 29.09 13.90
N ILE A 150 -13.67 29.27 14.01
CA ILE A 150 -12.99 29.40 15.30
C ILE A 150 -13.58 30.59 16.05
N GLY A 151 -13.92 30.37 17.34
CA GLY A 151 -14.64 31.32 18.17
C GLY A 151 -16.17 31.14 18.16
N ASP A 152 -16.74 30.34 17.23
CA ASP A 152 -18.15 29.97 17.29
C ASP A 152 -18.38 28.98 18.46
N SER A 153 -19.62 28.87 18.92
CA SER A 153 -19.98 27.90 19.96
C SER A 153 -20.71 26.69 19.38
N ILE A 154 -20.41 25.53 19.97
CA ILE A 154 -21.17 24.29 19.73
C ILE A 154 -21.84 23.87 21.03
N LYS A 155 -23.03 23.25 20.92
CA LYS A 155 -23.77 22.72 22.05
C LYS A 155 -23.59 21.19 22.09
N VAL A 156 -23.03 20.73 23.23
CA VAL A 156 -22.85 19.28 23.51
C VAL A 156 -23.63 18.98 24.79
N GLY A 157 -24.76 18.30 24.65
CA GLY A 157 -25.69 18.10 25.76
C GLY A 157 -26.23 19.43 26.30
N ASN A 158 -26.04 19.66 27.60
CA ASN A 158 -26.49 20.85 28.31
C ASN A 158 -25.48 22.02 28.25
N LEU A 159 -24.30 21.83 27.74
CA LEU A 159 -23.21 22.82 27.73
C LEU A 159 -22.90 23.35 26.37
N ASN A 160 -22.42 24.62 26.34
CA ASN A 160 -21.86 25.25 25.16
C ASN A 160 -20.35 25.28 25.26
N PHE A 161 -19.66 24.91 24.19
CA PHE A 161 -18.20 24.92 24.09
C PHE A 161 -17.78 25.85 22.97
N GLU A 162 -16.73 26.64 23.22
CA GLU A 162 -16.12 27.50 22.21
C GLU A 162 -15.20 26.65 21.32
N ILE A 163 -15.31 26.80 20.02
CA ILE A 163 -14.41 26.15 19.04
C ILE A 163 -13.07 26.90 19.06
N VAL A 164 -12.04 26.27 19.60
CA VAL A 164 -10.68 26.87 19.69
C VAL A 164 -9.73 26.36 18.60
N GLY A 165 -10.11 25.33 17.84
CA GLY A 165 -9.33 24.81 16.76
C GLY A 165 -10.09 23.85 15.87
N GLU A 166 -9.80 23.92 14.57
CA GLU A 166 -10.19 22.92 13.57
C GLU A 166 -9.17 21.79 13.60
N LEU A 167 -9.64 20.56 13.79
CA LEU A 167 -8.81 19.38 13.85
C LEU A 167 -8.63 18.81 12.43
N GLN A 168 -7.38 18.79 11.95
CA GLN A 168 -7.02 18.27 10.62
C GLN A 168 -6.66 16.79 10.67
N LYS A 169 -5.91 16.36 11.70
CA LYS A 169 -5.42 15.00 11.84
C LYS A 169 -5.29 14.62 13.31
N VAL A 170 -5.67 13.38 13.59
CA VAL A 170 -5.50 12.71 14.89
C VAL A 170 -4.75 11.41 14.67
N PRO A 171 -3.79 11.06 15.51
CA PRO A 171 -3.14 9.75 15.46
C PRO A 171 -4.14 8.61 15.38
N GLY A 172 -3.91 7.67 14.47
CA GLY A 172 -4.75 6.47 14.30
C GLY A 172 -6.09 6.65 13.58
N GLN A 173 -6.50 7.86 13.22
CA GLN A 173 -7.68 8.09 12.40
C GLN A 173 -7.35 8.12 10.89
N THR A 174 -8.25 7.52 10.10
CA THR A 174 -8.22 7.65 8.63
C THR A 174 -9.24 8.68 8.17
N GLY A 175 -9.02 9.31 7.01
CA GLY A 175 -9.96 10.27 6.43
C GLY A 175 -11.38 9.70 6.21
N ILE A 176 -11.50 8.37 6.04
CA ILE A 176 -12.79 7.70 5.89
C ILE A 176 -13.55 7.68 7.23
N THR A 177 -12.89 7.29 8.32
CA THR A 177 -13.52 7.27 9.65
C THR A 177 -13.95 8.66 10.07
N ALA A 178 -13.12 9.67 9.80
CA ALA A 178 -13.41 11.08 10.00
C ALA A 178 -14.66 11.55 9.22
N SER A 179 -14.85 11.07 7.99
CA SER A 179 -16.00 11.46 7.17
C SER A 179 -17.32 10.81 7.59
N VAL A 180 -17.27 9.57 8.09
CA VAL A 180 -18.46 8.80 8.50
C VAL A 180 -18.94 9.21 9.89
N ALA A 181 -18.03 9.32 10.87
CA ALA A 181 -18.30 9.67 12.25
C ALA A 181 -17.31 10.74 12.73
N PRO A 182 -17.48 12.00 12.29
CA PRO A 182 -16.54 13.07 12.64
C PRO A 182 -16.55 13.34 14.13
N ALA A 183 -15.37 13.66 14.68
CA ALA A 183 -15.16 13.81 16.10
C ALA A 183 -15.25 15.25 16.61
N VAL A 184 -15.71 15.38 17.85
CA VAL A 184 -15.64 16.61 18.64
C VAL A 184 -14.95 16.28 19.97
N TYR A 185 -13.82 16.93 20.24
CA TYR A 185 -13.07 16.77 21.49
C TYR A 185 -13.50 17.82 22.49
N ILE A 186 -13.83 17.39 23.72
CA ILE A 186 -14.14 18.25 24.86
C ILE A 186 -13.29 17.84 26.06
N PRO A 187 -13.02 18.73 27.04
CA PRO A 187 -12.33 18.32 28.26
C PRO A 187 -13.18 17.39 29.11
N LEU A 188 -12.60 16.32 29.64
CA LEU A 188 -13.27 15.29 30.45
C LEU A 188 -13.95 15.88 31.71
N ALA A 189 -13.37 16.92 32.28
CA ALA A 189 -13.90 17.60 33.46
C ALA A 189 -15.34 18.13 33.29
N TYR A 190 -15.79 18.36 32.06
CA TYR A 190 -17.14 18.85 31.78
C TYR A 190 -18.11 17.76 31.38
N LEU A 191 -17.68 16.50 31.25
CA LEU A 191 -18.49 15.40 30.72
C LEU A 191 -19.79 15.21 31.53
N GLU A 192 -19.68 15.13 32.85
CA GLU A 192 -20.87 14.95 33.71
C GLU A 192 -21.89 16.08 33.56
N ALA A 193 -21.42 17.32 33.46
CA ALA A 193 -22.27 18.49 33.31
C ALA A 193 -22.97 18.55 31.95
N THR A 194 -22.47 17.83 30.91
CA THR A 194 -23.19 17.68 29.63
C THR A 194 -24.53 16.91 29.79
N GLY A 195 -24.65 16.04 30.80
CA GLY A 195 -25.79 15.17 31.01
C GLY A 195 -25.96 14.06 29.97
N LEU A 196 -24.96 13.80 29.16
CA LEU A 196 -25.04 12.83 28.04
C LEU A 196 -24.73 11.39 28.42
N VAL A 197 -23.91 11.20 29.46
CA VAL A 197 -23.59 9.85 29.96
C VAL A 197 -24.57 9.49 31.04
N GLN A 198 -25.46 8.58 30.73
CA GLN A 198 -26.53 8.09 31.62
C GLN A 198 -26.50 6.57 31.70
N TYR A 199 -27.22 5.99 32.64
CA TYR A 199 -27.38 4.55 32.75
C TYR A 199 -27.96 3.97 31.45
N GLY A 200 -27.20 3.03 30.82
CA GLY A 200 -27.58 2.43 29.55
C GLY A 200 -26.99 3.14 28.32
N SER A 201 -26.28 4.25 28.49
CA SER A 201 -25.52 4.86 27.38
C SER A 201 -24.42 3.91 26.91
N ARG A 202 -24.24 3.80 25.59
CA ARG A 202 -23.12 3.07 25.02
C ARG A 202 -21.89 3.99 25.03
N VAL A 203 -21.06 3.77 26.01
CA VAL A 203 -19.86 4.59 26.29
C VAL A 203 -18.65 3.67 26.30
N GLU A 204 -17.55 4.18 25.81
CA GLU A 204 -16.25 3.52 25.75
C GLU A 204 -15.27 4.33 26.58
N TYR A 205 -14.62 3.71 27.54
CA TYR A 205 -13.65 4.31 28.45
C TYR A 205 -12.28 3.84 28.06
N ASN A 206 -11.42 4.78 27.69
CA ASN A 206 -10.03 4.52 27.26
C ASN A 206 -9.06 5.09 28.28
N ARG A 207 -8.06 4.30 28.68
CA ARG A 207 -6.92 4.70 29.48
C ARG A 207 -5.66 4.53 28.67
N TYR A 208 -4.97 5.62 28.41
CA TYR A 208 -3.72 5.68 27.69
C TYR A 208 -2.55 5.71 28.66
N LEU A 209 -1.53 4.86 28.44
CA LEU A 209 -0.39 4.75 29.31
C LEU A 209 0.91 4.92 28.50
N GLN A 210 1.81 5.74 29.02
CA GLN A 210 3.16 5.88 28.50
C GLN A 210 4.14 5.33 29.51
N PHE A 211 5.04 4.43 29.08
CA PHE A 211 6.06 3.85 29.93
C PHE A 211 7.45 4.46 29.65
N ALA A 212 8.42 4.13 30.49
CA ALA A 212 9.79 4.56 30.29
C ALA A 212 10.36 3.95 28.99
N ALA A 213 11.27 4.67 28.35
CA ALA A 213 11.90 4.24 27.12
C ALA A 213 12.60 2.86 27.30
N GLY A 214 12.24 1.90 26.46
CA GLY A 214 12.78 0.54 26.54
C GLY A 214 12.04 -0.41 27.49
N ALA A 215 10.93 0.01 28.11
CA ALA A 215 10.08 -0.89 28.89
C ALA A 215 9.47 -1.98 27.99
N ASP A 216 9.51 -3.21 28.45
CA ASP A 216 8.86 -4.35 27.78
C ASP A 216 7.40 -4.41 28.23
N VAL A 217 6.53 -3.74 27.47
CA VAL A 217 5.10 -3.64 27.80
C VAL A 217 4.45 -5.02 27.91
N ALA A 218 4.79 -5.97 27.05
CA ALA A 218 4.25 -7.31 27.08
C ALA A 218 4.54 -8.05 28.41
N LYS A 219 5.70 -7.81 29.01
CA LYS A 219 6.01 -8.38 30.33
C LYS A 219 5.29 -7.66 31.46
N LEU A 220 5.06 -6.35 31.31
CA LEU A 220 4.35 -5.55 32.32
C LEU A 220 2.86 -5.91 32.40
N ILE A 221 2.22 -6.18 31.28
CA ILE A 221 0.79 -6.50 31.21
C ILE A 221 0.48 -7.94 31.61
N LYS A 222 1.40 -8.88 31.36
CA LYS A 222 1.18 -10.33 31.55
C LYS A 222 0.58 -10.74 32.92
N PRO A 223 0.96 -10.13 34.06
CA PRO A 223 0.33 -10.46 35.33
C PRO A 223 -1.14 -10.04 35.46
N TYR A 224 -1.59 -9.09 34.66
CA TYR A 224 -2.93 -8.49 34.70
C TYR A 224 -3.87 -9.05 33.63
N GLU A 225 -3.37 -9.71 32.59
CA GLU A 225 -4.16 -10.23 31.46
C GLU A 225 -5.35 -11.07 31.90
N ALA A 226 -5.14 -12.02 32.84
CA ALA A 226 -6.19 -12.90 33.33
C ALA A 226 -7.31 -12.15 34.05
N GLN A 227 -6.98 -11.08 34.79
CA GLN A 227 -7.95 -10.23 35.46
C GLN A 227 -8.71 -9.38 34.45
N TRP A 228 -8.00 -8.77 33.49
CA TRP A 228 -8.59 -7.93 32.45
C TRP A 228 -9.54 -8.70 31.53
N GLU A 229 -9.22 -9.96 31.24
CA GLU A 229 -10.12 -10.84 30.47
C GLU A 229 -11.43 -11.09 31.22
N LEU A 230 -11.39 -11.31 32.56
CA LEU A 230 -12.60 -11.43 33.39
C LEU A 230 -13.41 -10.15 33.45
N GLU A 231 -12.75 -9.00 33.50
CA GLU A 231 -13.40 -7.67 33.55
C GLU A 231 -13.76 -7.14 32.15
N ARG A 232 -13.41 -7.87 31.07
CA ARG A 232 -13.61 -7.49 29.67
C ARG A 232 -12.90 -6.17 29.33
N ILE A 233 -11.70 -6.00 29.84
CA ILE A 233 -10.82 -4.90 29.47
C ILE A 233 -10.00 -5.36 28.29
N ASP A 234 -10.13 -4.67 27.16
CA ASP A 234 -9.30 -4.88 25.99
C ASP A 234 -7.99 -4.09 26.14
N ALA A 235 -6.86 -4.75 25.95
CA ALA A 235 -5.53 -4.15 26.00
C ALA A 235 -4.94 -4.12 24.60
N ASP A 236 -4.70 -2.92 24.06
CA ASP A 236 -4.09 -2.73 22.75
C ASP A 236 -2.67 -2.17 22.93
N THR A 237 -1.68 -2.94 22.56
CA THR A 237 -0.26 -2.55 22.59
C THR A 237 0.20 -2.03 21.23
N VAL A 238 1.37 -1.40 21.19
CA VAL A 238 2.01 -0.99 19.93
C VAL A 238 2.19 -2.19 18.99
N GLU A 239 2.52 -3.37 19.54
CA GLU A 239 2.70 -4.59 18.72
C GLU A 239 1.36 -5.11 18.20
N ASP A 240 0.29 -5.08 18.99
CA ASP A 240 -1.06 -5.46 18.54
C ASP A 240 -1.58 -4.50 17.48
N ARG A 241 -1.37 -3.20 17.66
CA ARG A 241 -1.70 -2.17 16.67
C ARG A 241 -0.94 -2.37 15.37
N LYS A 242 0.36 -2.68 15.46
CA LYS A 242 1.19 -3.01 14.31
C LYS A 242 0.66 -4.25 13.57
N GLN A 243 0.33 -5.31 14.30
CA GLN A 243 -0.22 -6.53 13.70
C GLN A 243 -1.60 -6.32 13.09
N SER A 244 -2.52 -5.64 13.78
CA SER A 244 -3.89 -5.42 13.30
C SER A 244 -3.90 -4.50 12.07
N THR A 245 -3.13 -3.42 12.11
CA THR A 245 -2.93 -2.52 10.98
C THR A 245 -2.23 -3.26 9.85
N GLY A 246 -1.15 -3.99 10.15
CA GLY A 246 -0.42 -4.80 9.18
C GLY A 246 -1.28 -5.87 8.51
N ARG A 247 -2.19 -6.53 9.24
CA ARG A 247 -3.14 -7.51 8.64
C ARG A 247 -4.14 -6.84 7.71
N SER A 248 -4.70 -5.70 8.11
CA SER A 248 -5.66 -4.96 7.28
C SER A 248 -5.03 -4.51 5.96
N PHE A 249 -3.82 -3.95 6.03
CA PHE A 249 -3.07 -3.56 4.84
C PHE A 249 -2.42 -4.73 4.11
N GLY A 250 -2.13 -5.84 4.80
CA GLY A 250 -1.72 -7.10 4.20
C GLY A 250 -2.78 -7.64 3.23
N ASN A 251 -4.05 -7.58 3.60
CA ASN A 251 -5.16 -7.95 2.72
C ASN A 251 -5.24 -7.03 1.48
N LEU A 252 -5.07 -5.72 1.66
CA LEU A 252 -4.99 -4.77 0.55
C LEU A 252 -3.77 -5.07 -0.35
N SER A 253 -2.61 -5.31 0.24
CA SER A 253 -1.39 -5.67 -0.49
C SER A 253 -1.56 -6.96 -1.28
N ASN A 254 -2.20 -7.98 -0.71
CA ASN A 254 -2.53 -9.23 -1.41
C ASN A 254 -3.47 -8.99 -2.59
N PHE A 255 -4.50 -8.16 -2.42
CA PHE A 255 -5.39 -7.76 -3.51
C PHE A 255 -4.64 -7.02 -4.62
N LEU A 256 -3.82 -6.03 -4.27
CA LEU A 256 -2.99 -5.31 -5.22
C LEU A 256 -1.99 -6.23 -5.94
N SER A 257 -1.41 -7.19 -5.22
CA SER A 257 -0.52 -8.21 -5.80
C SER A 257 -1.25 -9.10 -6.81
N LEU A 258 -2.52 -9.43 -6.57
CA LEU A 258 -3.35 -10.14 -7.53
C LEU A 258 -3.56 -9.30 -8.80
N VAL A 259 -3.83 -8.01 -8.66
CA VAL A 259 -3.95 -7.08 -9.80
C VAL A 259 -2.63 -7.00 -10.58
N ALA A 260 -1.49 -6.88 -9.88
CA ALA A 260 -0.17 -6.90 -10.51
C ALA A 260 0.10 -8.21 -11.26
N PHE A 261 -0.31 -9.34 -10.67
CA PHE A 261 -0.19 -10.65 -11.32
C PHE A 261 -1.03 -10.74 -12.60
N ILE A 262 -2.27 -10.24 -12.58
CA ILE A 262 -3.12 -10.17 -13.79
C ILE A 262 -2.48 -9.29 -14.86
N ALA A 263 -1.96 -8.13 -14.47
CA ALA A 263 -1.24 -7.23 -15.39
C ALA A 263 0.00 -7.91 -15.99
N LEU A 264 0.76 -8.67 -15.17
CA LEU A 264 1.87 -9.48 -15.64
C LEU A 264 1.42 -10.56 -16.63
N LEU A 265 0.33 -11.28 -16.36
CA LEU A 265 -0.21 -12.28 -17.29
C LEU A 265 -0.61 -11.66 -18.63
N LEU A 266 -1.26 -10.49 -18.64
CA LEU A 266 -1.57 -9.77 -19.87
C LEU A 266 -0.29 -9.37 -20.61
N GLY A 267 0.73 -8.91 -19.89
CA GLY A 267 2.07 -8.67 -20.43
C GLY A 267 2.67 -9.93 -21.07
N CYS A 268 2.57 -11.08 -20.40
CA CYS A 268 3.05 -12.37 -20.92
C CYS A 268 2.36 -12.76 -22.24
N VAL A 269 1.05 -12.57 -22.34
CA VAL A 269 0.30 -12.84 -23.60
C VAL A 269 0.79 -11.92 -24.71
N GLY A 270 1.01 -10.64 -24.42
CA GLY A 270 1.57 -9.67 -25.36
C GLY A 270 2.97 -10.07 -25.83
N VAL A 271 3.83 -10.48 -24.89
CA VAL A 271 5.19 -10.99 -25.18
C VAL A 271 5.11 -12.23 -26.09
N ALA A 272 4.29 -13.21 -25.74
CA ALA A 272 4.14 -14.44 -26.54
C ALA A 272 3.66 -14.14 -27.96
N SER A 273 2.71 -13.23 -28.12
CA SER A 273 2.22 -12.79 -29.44
C SER A 273 3.32 -12.10 -30.24
N ALA A 274 4.00 -11.14 -29.64
CA ALA A 274 5.05 -10.37 -30.28
C ALA A 274 6.24 -11.25 -30.69
N VAL A 275 6.68 -12.18 -29.83
CA VAL A 275 7.74 -13.15 -30.17
C VAL A 275 7.31 -14.06 -31.32
N ASN A 276 6.06 -14.51 -31.34
CA ASN A 276 5.58 -15.38 -32.42
C ASN A 276 5.59 -14.65 -33.78
N VAL A 277 5.19 -13.37 -33.81
CA VAL A 277 5.28 -12.52 -35.01
C VAL A 277 6.73 -12.32 -35.41
N PHE A 278 7.59 -11.95 -34.46
CA PHE A 278 9.04 -11.75 -34.69
C PHE A 278 9.71 -12.98 -35.30
N VAL A 279 9.46 -14.17 -34.73
CA VAL A 279 10.03 -15.43 -35.23
C VAL A 279 9.55 -15.74 -36.65
N LYS A 280 8.27 -15.51 -36.96
CA LYS A 280 7.73 -15.71 -38.33
C LYS A 280 8.43 -14.81 -39.35
N GLU A 281 8.65 -13.55 -39.03
CA GLU A 281 9.35 -12.60 -39.91
C GLU A 281 10.82 -12.98 -40.13
N LYS A 282 11.46 -13.58 -39.12
CA LYS A 282 12.86 -13.98 -39.20
C LYS A 282 13.09 -15.32 -39.90
N LEU A 283 12.05 -16.10 -40.23
CA LEU A 283 12.20 -17.40 -40.88
C LEU A 283 13.00 -17.33 -42.20
N ALA A 284 12.79 -16.29 -43.00
CA ALA A 284 13.54 -16.10 -44.25
C ALA A 284 15.05 -15.87 -43.99
N SER A 285 15.38 -15.03 -42.99
CA SER A 285 16.76 -14.77 -42.60
C SER A 285 17.43 -16.02 -42.00
N VAL A 286 16.68 -16.81 -41.23
CA VAL A 286 17.14 -18.11 -40.70
C VAL A 286 17.50 -19.06 -41.82
N ALA A 287 16.64 -19.17 -42.83
CA ALA A 287 16.91 -20.04 -43.98
C ALA A 287 18.17 -19.65 -44.77
N VAL A 288 18.38 -18.35 -45.02
CA VAL A 288 19.58 -17.84 -45.66
C VAL A 288 20.84 -18.17 -44.82
N LEU A 289 20.81 -17.93 -43.50
CA LEU A 289 21.94 -18.27 -42.64
C LEU A 289 22.26 -19.76 -42.64
N ARG A 290 21.24 -20.61 -42.67
CA ARG A 290 21.42 -22.07 -42.76
C ARG A 290 21.94 -22.52 -44.10
N CYS A 291 21.54 -21.88 -45.22
CA CYS A 291 22.12 -22.14 -46.53
C CYS A 291 23.58 -21.74 -46.60
N LEU A 292 24.03 -20.72 -45.84
CA LEU A 292 25.42 -20.32 -45.69
C LEU A 292 26.22 -21.22 -44.73
N GLY A 293 25.62 -22.31 -44.21
CA GLY A 293 26.33 -23.29 -43.40
C GLY A 293 26.35 -23.01 -41.89
N VAL A 294 25.57 -22.02 -41.39
CA VAL A 294 25.50 -21.72 -39.96
C VAL A 294 24.71 -22.85 -39.25
N ALA A 295 25.23 -23.36 -38.13
CA ALA A 295 24.56 -24.42 -37.38
C ALA A 295 23.24 -23.95 -36.78
N SER A 296 22.28 -24.87 -36.69
CA SER A 296 20.90 -24.57 -36.11
C SER A 296 20.97 -23.97 -34.72
N LEU A 297 21.94 -24.40 -33.88
CA LEU A 297 22.11 -23.91 -32.52
C LEU A 297 22.63 -22.47 -32.49
N ASP A 298 23.55 -22.13 -33.38
CA ASP A 298 24.09 -20.77 -33.48
C ASP A 298 23.01 -19.76 -33.90
N VAL A 299 22.17 -20.15 -34.85
CA VAL A 299 21.02 -19.34 -35.28
C VAL A 299 20.02 -19.16 -34.12
N LEU A 300 19.73 -20.22 -33.37
CA LEU A 300 18.85 -20.15 -32.17
C LEU A 300 19.43 -19.19 -31.12
N LEU A 301 20.74 -19.31 -30.84
CA LEU A 301 21.43 -18.44 -29.87
C LEU A 301 21.42 -16.97 -30.30
N ILE A 302 21.59 -16.65 -31.60
CA ILE A 302 21.51 -15.26 -32.09
C ILE A 302 20.15 -14.64 -31.75
N TYR A 303 19.06 -15.32 -32.10
CA TYR A 303 17.70 -14.79 -31.86
C TYR A 303 17.28 -14.85 -30.39
N LEU A 304 17.72 -15.86 -29.64
CA LEU A 304 17.52 -15.89 -28.19
C LEU A 304 18.21 -14.69 -27.50
N LEU A 305 19.45 -14.40 -27.89
CA LEU A 305 20.20 -13.27 -27.32
C LEU A 305 19.53 -11.94 -27.67
N GLU A 306 18.97 -11.81 -28.87
CA GLU A 306 18.22 -10.62 -29.28
C GLU A 306 16.96 -10.42 -28.44
N ILE A 307 16.16 -11.49 -28.21
CA ILE A 307 14.95 -11.43 -27.39
C ILE A 307 15.29 -11.16 -25.91
N VAL A 308 16.34 -11.78 -25.38
CA VAL A 308 16.82 -11.55 -24.01
C VAL A 308 17.28 -10.10 -23.83
N GLY A 309 18.01 -9.56 -24.81
CA GLY A 309 18.44 -8.15 -24.81
C GLY A 309 17.24 -7.19 -24.79
N MET A 310 16.21 -7.47 -25.60
CA MET A 310 14.95 -6.70 -25.60
C MET A 310 14.19 -6.83 -24.27
N GLY A 311 14.12 -8.06 -23.74
CA GLY A 311 13.54 -8.35 -22.46
C GLY A 311 14.20 -7.58 -21.33
N PHE A 312 15.52 -7.51 -21.34
CA PHE A 312 16.29 -6.73 -20.38
C PHE A 312 16.00 -5.23 -20.47
N ILE A 313 15.98 -4.67 -21.68
CA ILE A 313 15.64 -3.25 -21.90
C ILE A 313 14.20 -2.97 -21.46
N GLY A 314 13.26 -3.85 -21.83
CA GLY A 314 11.85 -3.72 -21.41
C GLY A 314 11.68 -3.79 -19.90
N ALA A 315 12.36 -4.73 -19.23
CA ALA A 315 12.34 -4.85 -17.78
C ALA A 315 12.99 -3.64 -17.10
N ALA A 316 14.09 -3.11 -17.62
CA ALA A 316 14.75 -1.92 -17.09
C ALA A 316 13.83 -0.68 -17.19
N ILE A 317 13.27 -0.42 -18.37
CA ILE A 317 12.31 0.68 -18.58
C ILE A 317 11.06 0.48 -17.72
N GLY A 318 10.53 -0.75 -17.66
CA GLY A 318 9.37 -1.10 -16.83
C GLY A 318 9.65 -0.85 -15.35
N SER A 319 10.82 -1.23 -14.85
CA SER A 319 11.23 -0.98 -13.46
C SER A 319 11.36 0.52 -13.15
N ILE A 320 11.91 1.31 -14.06
CA ILE A 320 11.99 2.76 -13.92
C ILE A 320 10.59 3.38 -13.88
N LEU A 321 9.73 3.02 -14.84
CA LEU A 321 8.35 3.52 -14.87
C LEU A 321 7.54 3.05 -13.66
N GLY A 322 7.71 1.80 -13.21
CA GLY A 322 7.09 1.28 -12.00
C GLY A 322 7.52 2.06 -10.75
N THR A 323 8.81 2.36 -10.65
CA THR A 323 9.33 3.21 -9.56
C THR A 323 8.78 4.65 -9.64
N LEU A 324 8.57 5.21 -10.83
CA LEU A 324 7.93 6.50 -10.98
C LEU A 324 6.43 6.46 -10.62
N LEU A 325 5.71 5.42 -11.03
CA LEU A 325 4.28 5.24 -10.72
C LEU A 325 4.03 5.08 -9.21
N GLN A 326 4.96 4.46 -8.46
CA GLN A 326 4.80 4.32 -7.00
C GLN A 326 4.69 5.67 -6.28
N PHE A 327 5.26 6.76 -6.81
CA PHE A 327 5.13 8.11 -6.23
C PHE A 327 3.71 8.68 -6.37
N ALA A 328 2.95 8.23 -7.36
CA ALA A 328 1.56 8.66 -7.55
C ALA A 328 0.58 7.93 -6.62
N LEU A 329 0.88 6.68 -6.21
CA LEU A 329 -0.01 5.85 -5.41
C LEU A 329 -0.36 6.48 -4.05
N PRO A 330 0.58 6.98 -3.22
CA PRO A 330 0.26 7.60 -1.93
C PRO A 330 -0.64 8.84 -2.09
N VAL A 331 -0.46 9.62 -3.17
CA VAL A 331 -1.29 10.80 -3.43
C VAL A 331 -2.74 10.41 -3.75
N VAL A 332 -2.93 9.34 -4.53
CA VAL A 332 -4.27 8.83 -4.89
C VAL A 332 -4.96 8.18 -3.69
N PHE A 333 -4.20 7.52 -2.82
CA PHE A 333 -4.73 6.80 -1.65
C PHE A 333 -4.58 7.57 -0.34
N ALA A 334 -4.19 8.86 -0.35
CA ALA A 334 -3.91 9.65 0.85
C ALA A 334 -5.05 9.62 1.88
N ASP A 335 -6.31 9.74 1.42
CA ASP A 335 -7.49 9.74 2.29
C ASP A 335 -7.81 8.36 2.90
N PHE A 336 -7.24 7.29 2.36
CA PHE A 336 -7.48 5.91 2.79
C PHE A 336 -6.38 5.37 3.71
N LEU A 337 -5.23 6.04 3.76
CA LEU A 337 -4.07 5.58 4.51
C LEU A 337 -4.03 6.22 5.90
N PRO A 338 -3.88 5.44 7.00
CA PRO A 338 -3.75 5.99 8.35
C PRO A 338 -2.33 6.49 8.64
N VAL A 339 -1.38 6.20 7.74
CA VAL A 339 0.03 6.54 7.88
C VAL A 339 0.50 7.39 6.70
N GLU A 340 1.45 8.26 6.95
CA GLU A 340 2.16 8.96 5.87
C GLU A 340 3.16 8.00 5.24
N VAL A 341 2.90 7.60 3.98
CA VAL A 341 3.80 6.71 3.27
C VAL A 341 4.99 7.48 2.72
N THR A 342 6.16 7.20 3.26
CA THR A 342 7.42 7.72 2.75
C THR A 342 7.84 6.92 1.52
N VAL A 343 7.81 7.57 0.36
CA VAL A 343 8.13 6.87 -0.89
C VAL A 343 9.64 6.74 -1.05
N GLY A 344 10.14 5.54 -0.81
CA GLY A 344 11.52 5.16 -1.04
C GLY A 344 11.67 4.18 -2.21
N VAL A 345 12.82 4.21 -2.88
CA VAL A 345 13.11 3.23 -3.93
C VAL A 345 13.38 1.87 -3.29
N SER A 346 12.51 0.90 -3.55
CA SER A 346 12.73 -0.48 -3.13
C SER A 346 13.60 -1.22 -4.14
N TRP A 347 14.90 -1.33 -3.87
CA TRP A 347 15.83 -2.08 -4.69
C TRP A 347 15.46 -3.57 -4.81
N LYS A 348 14.81 -4.13 -3.79
CA LYS A 348 14.33 -5.51 -3.80
C LYS A 348 13.23 -5.69 -4.84
N SER A 349 12.23 -4.81 -4.87
CA SER A 349 11.15 -4.84 -5.85
C SER A 349 11.65 -4.59 -7.28
N VAL A 350 12.61 -3.67 -7.47
CA VAL A 350 13.25 -3.41 -8.76
C VAL A 350 14.01 -4.67 -9.26
N CYS A 351 14.82 -5.27 -8.40
CA CYS A 351 15.56 -6.49 -8.76
C CYS A 351 14.61 -7.65 -9.08
N PHE A 352 13.56 -7.84 -8.26
CA PHE A 352 12.52 -8.85 -8.49
C PHE A 352 11.80 -8.64 -9.83
N GLY A 353 11.43 -7.39 -10.15
CA GLY A 353 10.81 -7.03 -11.44
C GLY A 353 11.73 -7.31 -12.63
N MET A 354 13.02 -6.94 -12.53
CA MET A 354 13.99 -7.21 -13.59
C MET A 354 14.20 -8.72 -13.82
N VAL A 355 14.35 -9.50 -12.76
CA VAL A 355 14.51 -10.96 -12.84
C VAL A 355 13.25 -11.60 -13.44
N THR A 356 12.07 -11.18 -12.99
CA THR A 356 10.78 -11.69 -13.51
C THR A 356 10.62 -11.33 -14.99
N GLY A 357 10.89 -10.11 -15.39
CA GLY A 357 10.82 -9.68 -16.80
C GLY A 357 11.76 -10.45 -17.71
N LEU A 358 12.98 -10.68 -17.25
CA LEU A 358 13.96 -11.48 -18.00
C LEU A 358 13.51 -12.95 -18.11
N PHE A 359 13.03 -13.53 -17.01
CA PHE A 359 12.53 -14.90 -16.96
C PHE A 359 11.34 -15.10 -17.93
N VAL A 360 10.37 -14.19 -17.87
CA VAL A 360 9.20 -14.19 -18.78
C VAL A 360 9.65 -14.11 -20.24
N SER A 361 10.60 -13.21 -20.56
CA SER A 361 11.10 -13.06 -21.91
C SER A 361 11.76 -14.33 -22.43
N ILE A 362 12.58 -15.00 -21.61
CA ILE A 362 13.23 -16.27 -21.97
C ILE A 362 12.19 -17.39 -22.16
N LEU A 363 11.26 -17.53 -21.20
CA LEU A 363 10.26 -18.59 -21.21
C LEU A 363 9.39 -18.54 -22.48
N PHE A 364 8.86 -17.36 -22.79
CA PHE A 364 8.00 -17.19 -23.96
C PHE A 364 8.75 -17.15 -25.30
N ALA A 365 10.06 -16.83 -25.27
CA ALA A 365 10.91 -16.93 -26.46
C ALA A 365 11.24 -18.39 -26.84
N LEU A 366 11.40 -19.24 -25.84
CA LEU A 366 11.90 -20.60 -26.05
C LEU A 366 10.99 -21.43 -26.95
N LEU A 367 9.66 -21.38 -26.72
CA LEU A 367 8.67 -22.17 -27.49
C LEU A 367 8.68 -21.85 -28.99
N PRO A 368 8.56 -20.59 -29.46
CA PRO A 368 8.63 -20.26 -30.87
C PRO A 368 10.03 -20.54 -31.49
N LEU A 369 11.11 -20.27 -30.73
CA LEU A 369 12.47 -20.50 -31.23
C LEU A 369 12.82 -21.98 -31.42
N LEU A 370 12.28 -22.89 -30.59
CA LEU A 370 12.45 -24.32 -30.79
C LEU A 370 11.85 -24.81 -32.14
N LYS A 371 10.80 -24.12 -32.64
CA LYS A 371 10.26 -24.40 -33.96
C LYS A 371 11.24 -24.02 -35.08
N VAL A 372 12.01 -22.94 -34.89
CA VAL A 372 13.05 -22.48 -35.86
C VAL A 372 14.13 -23.55 -36.05
N ARG A 373 14.48 -24.29 -35.00
CA ARG A 373 15.47 -25.39 -35.08
C ARG A 373 15.09 -26.46 -36.08
N LYS A 374 13.80 -26.73 -36.28
CA LYS A 374 13.28 -27.79 -37.19
C LYS A 374 13.01 -27.29 -38.61
N VAL A 375 13.16 -25.99 -38.91
CA VAL A 375 12.92 -25.44 -40.25
C VAL A 375 13.97 -25.97 -41.24
N SER A 376 13.48 -26.68 -42.25
CA SER A 376 14.32 -27.14 -43.38
C SER A 376 14.67 -25.94 -44.31
N PRO A 377 15.91 -25.83 -44.82
CA PRO A 377 16.26 -24.80 -45.82
C PRO A 377 15.38 -24.80 -47.05
N MET A 378 14.86 -25.96 -47.44
CA MET A 378 13.99 -26.14 -48.62
C MET A 378 12.55 -25.64 -48.39
N ALA A 379 12.07 -25.52 -47.13
CA ALA A 379 10.69 -25.11 -46.83
C ALA A 379 10.40 -23.64 -47.16
N THR A 380 11.47 -22.81 -47.27
CA THR A 380 11.35 -21.38 -47.64
C THR A 380 11.18 -21.17 -49.16
N LEU A 381 11.54 -22.17 -49.98
CA LEU A 381 11.39 -22.11 -51.43
C LEU A 381 10.00 -22.55 -51.92
N ARG A 382 9.16 -23.17 -51.04
CA ARG A 382 7.77 -23.55 -51.31
C ARG A 382 6.85 -23.07 -50.17
N PRO A 383 6.28 -21.88 -50.24
CA PRO A 383 5.45 -21.34 -49.17
C PRO A 383 4.13 -22.12 -48.93
N GLU A 384 3.63 -22.89 -49.92
CA GLU A 384 2.31 -23.55 -49.82
C GLU A 384 2.30 -24.87 -49.03
N THR A 385 3.44 -25.48 -48.71
CA THR A 385 3.47 -26.81 -48.05
C THR A 385 3.89 -26.75 -46.55
N ALA A 386 4.10 -25.58 -46.01
CA ALA A 386 4.60 -25.42 -44.62
C ALA A 386 3.53 -25.67 -43.52
N ASP A 387 2.23 -25.60 -43.85
CA ASP A 387 1.17 -25.66 -42.82
C ASP A 387 0.70 -27.09 -42.46
N THR A 388 0.98 -28.12 -43.31
CA THR A 388 0.41 -29.45 -43.11
C THR A 388 1.25 -30.44 -42.30
N THR A 389 2.53 -30.14 -42.05
CA THR A 389 3.44 -31.04 -41.27
C THR A 389 3.54 -30.69 -39.80
N MET A 390 2.84 -29.66 -39.33
CA MET A 390 2.93 -29.18 -37.91
C MET A 390 2.00 -29.91 -36.93
N LEU A 391 1.22 -30.90 -37.32
CA LEU A 391 0.13 -31.45 -36.51
C LEU A 391 0.49 -32.62 -35.60
N LYS A 392 1.73 -33.13 -35.59
CA LYS A 392 2.11 -34.29 -34.76
C LYS A 392 3.45 -34.06 -34.06
N ASP A 393 3.49 -33.32 -32.97
CA ASP A 393 4.66 -33.28 -32.10
C ASP A 393 4.23 -33.48 -30.61
N PRO A 394 4.61 -34.61 -29.97
CA PRO A 394 4.21 -34.92 -28.59
C PRO A 394 4.83 -33.96 -27.55
N ALA A 395 5.88 -33.22 -27.91
CA ALA A 395 6.50 -32.23 -27.04
C ALA A 395 5.60 -31.01 -26.73
N ARG A 396 4.44 -30.86 -27.41
CA ARG A 396 3.45 -29.79 -27.12
C ARG A 396 2.66 -30.00 -25.83
N TRP A 397 2.72 -31.21 -25.25
CA TRP A 397 1.95 -31.56 -24.04
C TRP A 397 2.79 -31.51 -22.75
N ALA A 398 4.10 -31.20 -22.87
CA ALA A 398 5.03 -31.17 -21.74
C ALA A 398 5.40 -29.76 -21.23
N VAL A 399 4.77 -28.72 -21.79
CA VAL A 399 4.87 -27.32 -21.39
C VAL A 399 3.46 -26.74 -21.25
#